data_caa52bd7fc143d73fb2119936f2decd1
#
_entry.id   caa52bd7fc143d73fb2119936f2decd1
#
_cell.length_a   1.000
_cell.length_b   1.000
_cell.length_c   1.000
_cell.angle_alpha   90.00
_cell.angle_beta   90.00
_cell.angle_gamma   90.00
#
_symmetry.space_group_name_H-M   'P 1'
#
loop_
_entity.id
_entity.type
_entity.pdbx_description
1 polymer ?
#
loop_
_entity_poly.entity_id
_entity_poly.type
_entity_poly.pdbx_seq_one_letter_code
_entity_poly.pdbx_strand_id
1 'polypeptide(L)'
;MAYQRTILAQMLKEINRHDFKIKVSKYAGDHKTHKLSCFNLLTVMMYTHLKSSITLRGIVTGLGLMLSSFYHLNLKSIKRSTLSDALKQRDSRIYEEYYYSLLRNMNRTQRRKFGNKINIIDSTTISMCVEKFNWAHYKTTKAGIKLHTQIDGDTRIPEHVTITNAKVHDINGVNKTTQYRKGEIYVYDRGYACYKFLYTIELQEAFFITRLKSNWKTRVLTSHVLEGTKALFDDIIEVDGLKHGEYPNPLRLVTFYHEESGKILKFLTNNFEMPAETIAEIYKYRWQIELFFKWIKQHLKIVSFLSTSKNGVKIQIWCSLITYLLLNSIKSRLVKTLDLFDIYRRLTLALDKKIDILELLTHKIEATIPIQKPSDIGQMELFYA
;
A
#
# COMPACT_ATOMS: atom_id res chain seq x y z
N MET A 1 -15.33 37.24 -8.19
CA MET A 1 -14.80 35.99 -8.78
C MET A 1 -13.95 35.32 -7.71
N ALA A 2 -14.36 34.12 -7.25
CA ALA A 2 -13.54 33.36 -6.31
C ALA A 2 -12.24 32.97 -7.03
N TYR A 3 -11.09 33.35 -6.47
CA TYR A 3 -9.77 32.94 -6.97
C TYR A 3 -9.70 31.41 -6.95
N GLN A 4 -9.88 30.79 -8.11
CA GLN A 4 -9.75 29.36 -8.25
C GLN A 4 -8.29 28.97 -8.05
N ARG A 5 -8.03 28.07 -7.10
CA ARG A 5 -6.70 27.55 -6.82
C ARG A 5 -6.36 26.44 -7.82
N THR A 6 -5.08 26.26 -8.11
CA THR A 6 -4.65 25.12 -8.93
C THR A 6 -5.05 23.79 -8.31
N ILE A 7 -5.15 22.74 -9.13
CA ILE A 7 -5.46 21.37 -8.66
C ILE A 7 -4.48 20.95 -7.55
N LEU A 8 -3.17 21.18 -7.73
CA LEU A 8 -2.18 20.87 -6.68
C LEU A 8 -2.48 21.60 -5.37
N ALA A 9 -2.86 22.87 -5.44
CA ALA A 9 -3.20 23.66 -4.25
C ALA A 9 -4.47 23.16 -3.56
N GLN A 10 -5.45 22.68 -4.33
CA GLN A 10 -6.66 22.08 -3.77
C GLN A 10 -6.36 20.76 -3.07
N MET A 11 -5.50 19.90 -3.66
CA MET A 11 -5.02 18.69 -2.99
C MET A 11 -4.30 19.00 -1.68
N LEU A 12 -3.46 20.03 -1.65
CA LEU A 12 -2.74 20.44 -0.46
C LEU A 12 -3.62 21.05 0.64
N LYS A 13 -4.85 21.48 0.33
CA LYS A 13 -5.83 21.90 1.34
C LYS A 13 -6.30 20.75 2.23
N GLU A 14 -6.27 19.52 1.72
CA GLU A 14 -6.59 18.32 2.49
C GLU A 14 -5.57 18.05 3.60
N ILE A 15 -4.40 18.68 3.52
CA ILE A 15 -3.32 18.54 4.50
C ILE A 15 -3.58 19.50 5.66
N ASN A 16 -3.79 18.95 6.85
CA ASN A 16 -3.84 19.76 8.08
C ASN A 16 -2.45 20.34 8.37
N ARG A 17 -2.27 21.63 8.04
CA ARG A 17 -0.97 22.31 8.19
C ARG A 17 -0.54 22.42 9.65
N HIS A 18 -1.48 22.58 10.58
CA HIS A 18 -1.16 22.66 12.01
C HIS A 18 -0.60 21.34 12.50
N ASP A 19 -1.27 20.24 12.21
CA ASP A 19 -0.80 18.90 12.57
C ASP A 19 0.56 18.57 11.93
N PHE A 20 0.75 18.90 10.64
CA PHE A 20 2.04 18.76 9.99
C PHE A 20 3.15 19.56 10.69
N LYS A 21 2.86 20.82 11.07
CA LYS A 21 3.81 21.69 11.77
C LYS A 21 4.22 21.12 13.14
N ILE A 22 3.30 20.47 13.86
CA ILE A 22 3.64 19.75 15.11
C ILE A 22 4.72 18.69 14.87
N LYS A 23 4.60 17.87 13.79
CA LYS A 23 5.60 16.86 13.46
C LYS A 23 6.93 17.51 13.05
N VAL A 24 6.88 18.59 12.27
CA VAL A 24 8.09 19.35 11.89
C VAL A 24 8.81 19.89 13.13
N SER A 25 8.08 20.48 14.08
CA SER A 25 8.64 20.99 15.33
C SER A 25 9.24 19.88 16.19
N LYS A 26 8.56 18.74 16.31
CA LYS A 26 9.02 17.57 17.08
C LYS A 26 10.41 17.08 16.65
N TYR A 27 10.70 17.15 15.36
CA TYR A 27 11.97 16.69 14.79
C TYR A 27 12.89 17.84 14.36
N ALA A 28 12.60 19.07 14.78
CA ALA A 28 13.35 20.26 14.39
C ALA A 28 13.59 20.37 12.87
N GLY A 29 12.61 19.87 12.06
CA GLY A 29 12.80 19.65 10.62
C GLY A 29 13.10 20.92 9.81
N ASP A 30 12.60 22.08 10.25
CA ASP A 30 12.85 23.37 9.60
C ASP A 30 13.91 24.21 10.35
N HIS A 31 14.62 23.66 11.33
CA HIS A 31 15.71 24.36 11.99
C HIS A 31 16.80 24.77 10.98
N LYS A 32 17.22 26.04 11.02
CA LYS A 32 18.17 26.65 10.07
C LYS A 32 17.78 26.50 8.59
N THR A 33 16.47 26.39 8.28
CA THR A 33 15.97 26.25 6.89
C THR A 33 15.57 27.60 6.34
N HIS A 34 16.20 28.02 5.24
CA HIS A 34 15.93 29.32 4.60
C HIS A 34 15.08 29.23 3.34
N LYS A 35 15.19 28.14 2.56
CA LYS A 35 14.64 28.09 1.19
C LYS A 35 13.58 27.02 0.97
N LEU A 36 13.72 25.84 1.57
CA LEU A 36 12.85 24.70 1.32
C LEU A 36 12.43 24.09 2.65
N SER A 37 11.27 24.52 3.16
CA SER A 37 10.67 23.95 4.37
C SER A 37 10.25 22.50 4.16
N CYS A 38 10.02 21.76 5.25
CA CYS A 38 9.49 20.39 5.20
C CYS A 38 8.15 20.32 4.47
N PHE A 39 7.27 21.32 4.64
CA PHE A 39 6.00 21.39 3.92
C PHE A 39 6.21 21.64 2.42
N ASN A 40 7.13 22.53 2.06
CA ASN A 40 7.46 22.78 0.66
C ASN A 40 8.13 21.55 0.02
N LEU A 41 8.95 20.79 0.79
CA LEU A 41 9.49 19.51 0.32
C LEU A 41 8.36 18.50 0.06
N LEU A 42 7.36 18.37 0.94
CA LEU A 42 6.18 17.53 0.70
C LEU A 42 5.46 17.95 -0.59
N THR A 43 5.25 19.27 -0.78
CA THR A 43 4.61 19.80 -1.99
C THR A 43 5.39 19.44 -3.26
N VAL A 44 6.73 19.58 -3.22
CA VAL A 44 7.60 19.21 -4.35
C VAL A 44 7.56 17.70 -4.60
N MET A 45 7.55 16.89 -3.55
CA MET A 45 7.46 15.43 -3.69
C MET A 45 6.10 14.99 -4.24
N MET A 46 5.01 15.60 -3.81
CA MET A 46 3.68 15.33 -4.39
C MET A 46 3.64 15.69 -5.88
N TYR A 47 4.16 16.86 -6.25
CA TYR A 47 4.32 17.26 -7.66
C TYR A 47 5.14 16.20 -8.43
N THR A 48 6.26 15.76 -7.86
CA THR A 48 7.14 14.75 -8.46
C THR A 48 6.41 13.45 -8.74
N HIS A 49 5.65 12.94 -7.76
CA HIS A 49 4.89 11.70 -7.91
C HIS A 49 3.77 11.83 -8.93
N LEU A 50 3.05 12.94 -8.93
CA LEU A 50 1.96 13.19 -9.86
C LEU A 50 2.47 13.41 -11.30
N LYS A 51 3.54 14.15 -11.49
CA LYS A 51 4.13 14.36 -12.84
C LYS A 51 5.08 13.24 -13.27
N SER A 52 5.25 12.20 -12.45
CA SER A 52 6.16 11.07 -12.73
C SER A 52 7.59 11.50 -13.08
N SER A 53 8.06 12.61 -12.51
CA SER A 53 9.41 13.10 -12.73
C SER A 53 10.43 12.25 -11.96
N ILE A 54 11.40 11.70 -12.66
CA ILE A 54 12.38 10.75 -12.11
C ILE A 54 13.76 11.35 -11.86
N THR A 55 13.97 12.63 -12.18
CA THR A 55 15.26 13.29 -12.01
C THR A 55 15.12 14.63 -11.27
N LEU A 56 16.11 14.95 -10.43
CA LEU A 56 16.15 16.24 -9.71
C LEU A 56 16.16 17.44 -10.69
N ARG A 57 16.81 17.31 -11.85
CA ARG A 57 16.82 18.37 -12.87
C ARG A 57 15.44 18.55 -13.47
N GLY A 58 14.79 17.45 -13.89
CA GLY A 58 13.43 17.50 -14.45
C GLY A 58 12.43 18.14 -13.50
N ILE A 59 12.52 17.82 -12.18
CA ILE A 59 11.67 18.42 -11.14
C ILE A 59 11.90 19.95 -11.07
N VAL A 60 13.16 20.38 -10.96
CA VAL A 60 13.49 21.80 -10.82
C VAL A 60 13.08 22.59 -12.07
N THR A 61 13.33 22.05 -13.26
CA THR A 61 12.89 22.66 -14.53
C THR A 61 11.37 22.73 -14.62
N GLY A 62 10.67 21.63 -14.35
CA GLY A 62 9.20 21.58 -14.42
C GLY A 62 8.54 22.54 -13.41
N LEU A 63 9.05 22.62 -12.19
CA LEU A 63 8.58 23.61 -11.20
C LEU A 63 8.89 25.04 -11.64
N GLY A 64 10.07 25.27 -12.24
CA GLY A 64 10.45 26.59 -12.76
C GLY A 64 9.49 27.10 -13.82
N LEU A 65 9.05 26.25 -14.74
CA LEU A 65 8.08 26.59 -15.78
C LEU A 65 6.67 26.88 -15.23
N MET A 66 6.35 26.37 -14.03
CA MET A 66 5.02 26.47 -13.44
C MET A 66 4.95 27.42 -12.24
N LEU A 67 6.02 28.16 -11.91
CA LEU A 67 6.07 29.03 -10.72
C LEU A 67 4.95 30.07 -10.72
N SER A 68 4.60 30.64 -11.88
CA SER A 68 3.49 31.61 -12.02
C SER A 68 2.13 31.00 -11.63
N SER A 69 1.94 29.70 -11.89
CA SER A 69 0.73 28.96 -11.51
C SER A 69 0.71 28.54 -10.03
N PHE A 70 1.88 28.49 -9.38
CA PHE A 70 2.04 28.02 -7.99
C PHE A 70 2.39 29.13 -7.00
N TYR A 71 2.30 30.40 -7.39
CA TYR A 71 2.67 31.54 -6.51
C TYR A 71 1.96 31.49 -5.13
N HIS A 72 0.71 31.05 -5.10
CA HIS A 72 -0.07 30.95 -3.87
C HIS A 72 0.33 29.77 -2.96
N LEU A 73 1.21 28.87 -3.41
CA LEU A 73 1.80 27.80 -2.61
C LEU A 73 3.06 28.28 -1.89
N ASN A 74 3.47 29.52 -2.09
CA ASN A 74 4.73 30.09 -1.57
C ASN A 74 5.96 29.26 -1.96
N LEU A 75 5.92 28.63 -3.14
CA LEU A 75 7.05 27.93 -3.71
C LEU A 75 7.93 28.93 -4.46
N LYS A 76 9.15 29.10 -3.99
CA LYS A 76 10.19 29.88 -4.67
C LYS A 76 10.98 28.98 -5.62
N SER A 77 11.76 29.58 -6.52
CA SER A 77 12.71 28.85 -7.33
C SER A 77 13.66 28.03 -6.47
N ILE A 78 13.80 26.75 -6.77
CA ILE A 78 14.56 25.78 -6.01
C ILE A 78 15.76 25.31 -6.84
N LYS A 79 16.96 25.36 -6.27
CA LYS A 79 18.16 24.78 -6.91
C LYS A 79 18.18 23.26 -6.70
N ARG A 80 18.75 22.52 -7.66
CA ARG A 80 18.94 21.06 -7.56
C ARG A 80 19.67 20.65 -6.28
N SER A 81 20.74 21.38 -5.90
CA SER A 81 21.47 21.13 -4.65
C SER A 81 20.56 21.26 -3.42
N THR A 82 19.77 22.34 -3.34
CA THR A 82 18.83 22.57 -2.24
C THR A 82 17.82 21.42 -2.07
N LEU A 83 17.29 20.89 -3.19
CA LEU A 83 16.38 19.73 -3.14
C LEU A 83 17.10 18.44 -2.71
N SER A 84 18.33 18.21 -3.24
CA SER A 84 19.16 17.08 -2.87
C SER A 84 19.50 17.08 -1.37
N ASP A 85 19.91 18.26 -0.84
CA ASP A 85 20.28 18.41 0.56
C ASP A 85 19.07 18.26 1.48
N ALA A 86 17.91 18.82 1.10
CA ALA A 86 16.67 18.64 1.84
C ALA A 86 16.27 17.16 1.97
N LEU A 87 16.38 16.36 0.89
CA LEU A 87 16.12 14.92 0.93
C LEU A 87 17.09 14.15 1.83
N LYS A 88 18.36 14.63 1.95
CA LYS A 88 19.33 13.98 2.83
C LYS A 88 19.13 14.35 4.31
N GLN A 89 18.83 15.61 4.60
CA GLN A 89 18.90 16.17 5.94
C GLN A 89 17.58 16.17 6.70
N ARG A 90 16.42 16.31 6.00
CA ARG A 90 15.09 16.33 6.67
C ARG A 90 14.78 14.96 7.24
N ASP A 91 14.28 14.92 8.47
CA ASP A 91 13.93 13.66 9.11
C ASP A 91 12.71 13.00 8.43
N SER A 92 12.88 11.77 7.97
CA SER A 92 11.80 11.01 7.31
C SER A 92 10.62 10.71 8.24
N ARG A 93 10.84 10.70 9.57
CA ARG A 93 9.80 10.45 10.58
C ARG A 93 8.73 11.55 10.58
N ILE A 94 9.03 12.76 10.13
CA ILE A 94 8.05 13.83 9.95
C ILE A 94 6.93 13.37 9.01
N TYR A 95 7.30 12.79 7.88
CA TYR A 95 6.35 12.33 6.85
C TYR A 95 5.67 11.02 7.25
N GLU A 96 6.39 10.12 7.91
CA GLU A 96 5.86 8.89 8.49
C GLU A 96 4.75 9.17 9.52
N GLU A 97 5.04 9.98 10.54
CA GLU A 97 4.04 10.32 11.56
C GLU A 97 2.87 11.11 10.99
N TYR A 98 3.13 11.98 10.01
CA TYR A 98 2.07 12.70 9.33
C TYR A 98 1.19 11.76 8.49
N TYR A 99 1.76 10.77 7.81
CA TYR A 99 1.00 9.74 7.12
C TYR A 99 -0.02 9.07 8.05
N TYR A 100 0.43 8.61 9.23
CA TYR A 100 -0.45 7.97 10.20
C TYR A 100 -1.47 8.93 10.81
N SER A 101 -1.14 10.21 10.95
CA SER A 101 -2.08 11.23 11.39
C SER A 101 -3.18 11.48 10.35
N LEU A 102 -2.80 11.61 9.08
CA LEU A 102 -3.74 11.74 7.97
C LEU A 102 -4.66 10.52 7.88
N LEU A 103 -4.07 9.32 8.01
CA LEU A 103 -4.78 8.06 8.00
C LEU A 103 -5.86 7.96 9.09
N ARG A 104 -5.57 8.43 10.32
CA ARG A 104 -6.55 8.45 11.43
C ARG A 104 -7.72 9.40 11.16
N ASN A 105 -7.46 10.51 10.48
CA ASN A 105 -8.46 11.53 10.20
C ASN A 105 -9.33 11.22 8.97
N MET A 106 -8.98 10.20 8.19
CA MET A 106 -9.82 9.75 7.07
C MET A 106 -11.11 9.13 7.60
N ASN A 107 -12.25 9.60 7.09
CA ASN A 107 -13.53 8.96 7.36
C ASN A 107 -13.57 7.59 6.68
N ARG A 108 -13.65 6.51 7.48
CA ARG A 108 -13.60 5.13 7.02
C ARG A 108 -14.88 4.37 7.29
N THR A 109 -15.98 5.07 7.45
CA THR A 109 -17.28 4.44 7.62
C THR A 109 -17.66 3.76 6.30
N GLN A 110 -17.33 2.47 6.18
CA GLN A 110 -17.74 1.64 5.06
C GLN A 110 -18.45 0.38 5.55
N ARG A 111 -19.46 -0.05 4.81
CA ARG A 111 -20.12 -1.34 5.05
C ARG A 111 -19.12 -2.45 4.72
N ARG A 112 -18.83 -3.32 5.69
CA ARG A 112 -17.96 -4.49 5.52
C ARG A 112 -18.66 -5.55 4.69
N LYS A 113 -18.02 -6.00 3.60
CA LYS A 113 -18.61 -7.01 2.70
C LYS A 113 -18.86 -8.33 3.44
N PHE A 114 -17.94 -8.74 4.32
CA PHE A 114 -18.00 -10.01 5.02
C PHE A 114 -18.30 -9.89 6.52
N GLY A 115 -18.83 -8.76 6.97
CA GLY A 115 -19.10 -8.49 8.40
C GLY A 115 -17.84 -8.13 9.19
N ASN A 116 -16.79 -8.96 9.11
CA ASN A 116 -15.53 -8.73 9.79
C ASN A 116 -14.61 -7.82 8.98
N LYS A 117 -13.69 -7.15 9.66
CA LYS A 117 -12.62 -6.42 9.00
C LYS A 117 -11.58 -7.39 8.45
N ILE A 118 -11.26 -7.25 7.17
CA ILE A 118 -10.24 -8.06 6.49
C ILE A 118 -8.96 -7.24 6.36
N ASN A 119 -7.88 -7.77 6.89
CA ASN A 119 -6.54 -7.21 6.80
C ASN A 119 -5.70 -8.08 5.86
N ILE A 120 -5.21 -7.52 4.77
CA ILE A 120 -4.37 -8.25 3.84
C ILE A 120 -2.93 -7.82 4.06
N ILE A 121 -2.05 -8.79 4.27
CA ILE A 121 -0.65 -8.54 4.63
C ILE A 121 0.26 -9.21 3.61
N ASP A 122 1.18 -8.43 3.08
CA ASP A 122 2.22 -8.90 2.18
C ASP A 122 3.40 -7.93 2.17
N SER A 123 4.46 -8.30 1.49
CA SER A 123 5.64 -7.46 1.31
C SER A 123 6.02 -7.33 -0.16
N THR A 124 6.62 -6.21 -0.49
CA THR A 124 7.19 -6.03 -1.83
C THR A 124 8.62 -5.53 -1.75
N THR A 125 9.49 -6.13 -2.56
CA THR A 125 10.88 -5.69 -2.69
C THR A 125 10.98 -4.62 -3.79
N ILE A 126 11.73 -3.57 -3.49
CA ILE A 126 12.14 -2.54 -4.45
C ILE A 126 13.64 -2.70 -4.65
N SER A 127 14.02 -3.18 -5.83
CA SER A 127 15.43 -3.38 -6.19
C SER A 127 16.12 -2.04 -6.39
N MET A 128 17.38 -1.96 -6.00
CA MET A 128 18.22 -0.77 -6.07
C MET A 128 19.57 -1.10 -6.73
N CYS A 129 20.20 -0.10 -7.34
CA CYS A 129 21.54 -0.23 -7.87
C CYS A 129 22.55 -0.45 -6.73
N VAL A 130 23.27 -1.54 -6.77
CA VAL A 130 24.24 -1.94 -5.73
C VAL A 130 25.28 -0.88 -5.48
N GLU A 131 25.86 -0.31 -6.54
CA GLU A 131 26.91 0.70 -6.46
C GLU A 131 26.46 2.01 -5.81
N LYS A 132 25.18 2.37 -5.97
CA LYS A 132 24.63 3.65 -5.46
C LYS A 132 24.02 3.55 -4.07
N PHE A 133 23.63 2.35 -3.64
CA PHE A 133 22.88 2.13 -2.39
C PHE A 133 23.58 1.12 -1.48
N ASN A 134 24.83 1.40 -1.10
CA ASN A 134 25.66 0.53 -0.26
C ASN A 134 24.98 0.09 1.06
N TRP A 135 24.13 0.95 1.63
CA TRP A 135 23.40 0.66 2.86
C TRP A 135 22.25 -0.35 2.67
N ALA A 136 21.84 -0.62 1.43
CA ALA A 136 20.69 -1.48 1.08
C ALA A 136 21.11 -2.86 0.58
N HIS A 137 22.38 -3.25 0.67
CA HIS A 137 22.85 -4.56 0.25
C HIS A 137 22.20 -5.67 1.06
N TYR A 138 21.76 -6.74 0.40
CA TYR A 138 21.23 -7.95 1.03
C TYR A 138 21.79 -9.25 0.44
N LYS A 139 22.42 -9.19 -0.73
CA LYS A 139 23.25 -10.23 -1.35
C LYS A 139 24.44 -9.54 -2.01
N THR A 140 25.48 -10.30 -2.37
CA THR A 140 26.71 -9.77 -2.97
C THR A 140 26.41 -8.87 -4.20
N THR A 141 25.45 -9.26 -5.03
CA THR A 141 25.11 -8.58 -6.28
C THR A 141 23.74 -7.88 -6.24
N LYS A 142 23.08 -7.80 -5.07
CA LYS A 142 21.73 -7.26 -4.95
C LYS A 142 21.61 -6.27 -3.80
N ALA A 143 21.03 -5.12 -4.09
CA ALA A 143 20.60 -4.15 -3.12
C ALA A 143 19.09 -3.89 -3.25
N GLY A 144 18.43 -3.60 -2.15
CA GLY A 144 17.01 -3.30 -2.14
C GLY A 144 16.45 -3.04 -0.76
N ILE A 145 15.27 -2.47 -0.77
CA ILE A 145 14.43 -2.32 0.43
C ILE A 145 13.17 -3.16 0.26
N LYS A 146 12.53 -3.46 1.37
CA LYS A 146 11.27 -4.18 1.43
C LYS A 146 10.24 -3.33 2.15
N LEU A 147 9.05 -3.23 1.56
CA LEU A 147 7.88 -2.65 2.19
C LEU A 147 7.01 -3.79 2.69
N HIS A 148 6.92 -3.96 4.00
CA HIS A 148 5.93 -4.83 4.63
C HIS A 148 4.68 -3.99 4.85
N THR A 149 3.56 -4.43 4.31
CA THR A 149 2.34 -3.61 4.27
C THR A 149 1.14 -4.43 4.69
N GLN A 150 0.31 -3.84 5.54
CA GLN A 150 -1.05 -4.28 5.82
C GLN A 150 -2.01 -3.29 5.17
N ILE A 151 -2.90 -3.79 4.32
CA ILE A 151 -4.00 -2.99 3.76
C ILE A 151 -5.34 -3.45 4.31
N ASP A 152 -6.27 -2.53 4.41
CA ASP A 152 -7.68 -2.87 4.61
C ASP A 152 -8.25 -3.46 3.32
N GLY A 153 -8.84 -4.65 3.38
CA GLY A 153 -9.30 -5.39 2.20
C GLY A 153 -10.42 -4.70 1.42
N ASP A 154 -11.30 -3.96 2.12
CA ASP A 154 -12.42 -3.27 1.48
C ASP A 154 -11.99 -1.94 0.85
N THR A 155 -11.14 -1.17 1.54
CA THR A 155 -10.73 0.17 1.12
C THR A 155 -9.46 0.19 0.30
N ARG A 156 -8.63 -0.85 0.37
CA ARG A 156 -7.26 -0.93 -0.17
C ARG A 156 -6.31 0.13 0.39
N ILE A 157 -6.66 0.71 1.53
CA ILE A 157 -5.83 1.72 2.18
C ILE A 157 -4.76 1.02 3.01
N PRO A 158 -3.46 1.38 2.86
CA PRO A 158 -2.41 0.83 3.70
C PRO A 158 -2.50 1.40 5.12
N GLU A 159 -2.76 0.51 6.08
CA GLU A 159 -2.91 0.87 7.49
C GLU A 159 -1.60 0.77 8.26
N HIS A 160 -0.75 -0.18 7.89
CA HIS A 160 0.58 -0.32 8.45
C HIS A 160 1.60 -0.53 7.34
N VAL A 161 2.69 0.24 7.39
CA VAL A 161 3.80 0.12 6.43
C VAL A 161 5.11 0.18 7.20
N THR A 162 5.96 -0.83 7.00
CA THR A 162 7.31 -0.87 7.54
C THR A 162 8.32 -0.98 6.42
N ILE A 163 9.31 -0.09 6.44
CA ILE A 163 10.39 -0.05 5.45
C ILE A 163 11.64 -0.68 6.05
N THR A 164 12.07 -1.81 5.50
CA THR A 164 13.26 -2.54 5.95
C THR A 164 14.28 -2.71 4.82
N ASN A 165 15.48 -3.18 5.17
CA ASN A 165 16.37 -3.76 4.17
C ASN A 165 15.76 -5.05 3.63
N ALA A 166 15.95 -5.34 2.33
CA ALA A 166 15.41 -6.53 1.68
C ALA A 166 15.92 -7.87 2.28
N LYS A 167 16.96 -7.82 3.13
CA LYS A 167 17.44 -8.97 3.90
C LYS A 167 16.46 -9.44 4.96
N VAL A 168 15.58 -8.58 5.46
CA VAL A 168 14.62 -8.93 6.51
C VAL A 168 13.58 -9.89 5.95
N HIS A 169 13.41 -11.05 6.62
CA HIS A 169 12.40 -12.03 6.24
C HIS A 169 10.99 -11.47 6.47
N ASP A 170 10.03 -11.85 5.63
CA ASP A 170 8.69 -11.29 5.63
C ASP A 170 7.97 -11.39 6.97
N ILE A 171 7.99 -12.54 7.61
CA ILE A 171 7.40 -12.77 8.95
C ILE A 171 8.01 -11.81 9.99
N ASN A 172 9.33 -11.61 9.99
CA ASN A 172 10.00 -10.73 10.94
C ASN A 172 9.67 -9.24 10.71
N GLY A 173 9.37 -8.87 9.48
CA GLY A 173 8.93 -7.51 9.15
C GLY A 173 7.51 -7.22 9.63
N VAL A 174 6.63 -8.20 9.51
CA VAL A 174 5.22 -8.11 9.93
C VAL A 174 5.08 -8.15 11.45
N ASN A 175 5.76 -9.06 12.13
CA ASN A 175 5.68 -9.21 13.60
C ASN A 175 6.06 -7.94 14.38
N LYS A 176 6.85 -7.05 13.78
CA LYS A 176 7.26 -5.80 14.44
C LYS A 176 6.20 -4.72 14.42
N THR A 177 5.17 -4.85 13.59
CA THR A 177 4.27 -3.73 13.26
C THR A 177 2.80 -4.05 13.34
N THR A 178 2.41 -5.31 13.15
CA THR A 178 1.00 -5.69 13.14
C THR A 178 0.50 -5.94 14.56
N GLN A 179 -0.51 -5.18 14.96
CA GLN A 179 -1.30 -5.46 16.16
C GLN A 179 -2.53 -6.25 15.73
N TYR A 180 -2.59 -7.51 16.14
CA TYR A 180 -3.77 -8.36 15.91
C TYR A 180 -4.91 -7.91 16.81
N ARG A 181 -6.12 -7.82 16.27
CA ARG A 181 -7.31 -7.40 17.00
C ARG A 181 -8.35 -8.51 16.99
N LYS A 182 -8.96 -8.74 18.14
CA LYS A 182 -10.04 -9.70 18.31
C LYS A 182 -11.11 -9.57 17.24
N GLY A 183 -11.48 -10.70 16.63
CA GLY A 183 -12.51 -10.80 15.62
C GLY A 183 -12.13 -10.28 14.22
N GLU A 184 -10.95 -9.65 14.02
CA GLU A 184 -10.49 -9.27 12.68
C GLU A 184 -9.86 -10.49 11.97
N ILE A 185 -9.94 -10.50 10.62
CA ILE A 185 -9.40 -11.56 9.76
C ILE A 185 -8.12 -11.06 9.11
N TYR A 186 -7.06 -11.87 9.17
CA TYR A 186 -5.75 -11.58 8.58
C TYR A 186 -5.43 -12.56 7.47
N VAL A 187 -5.28 -12.06 6.25
CA VAL A 187 -5.05 -12.87 5.05
C VAL A 187 -3.58 -12.77 4.65
N TYR A 188 -2.94 -13.93 4.51
CA TYR A 188 -1.52 -14.05 4.21
C TYR A 188 -1.26 -14.92 2.99
N ASP A 189 -0.16 -14.65 2.29
CA ASP A 189 0.38 -15.60 1.33
C ASP A 189 0.96 -16.83 2.04
N ARG A 190 1.08 -17.93 1.30
CA ARG A 190 1.68 -19.19 1.75
C ARG A 190 3.08 -19.01 2.33
N GLY A 191 3.83 -18.02 1.87
CA GLY A 191 5.16 -17.69 2.37
C GLY A 191 5.19 -17.35 3.87
N TYR A 192 4.12 -16.77 4.39
CA TYR A 192 3.97 -16.42 5.81
C TYR A 192 3.51 -17.60 6.69
N ALA A 193 3.07 -18.69 6.10
CA ALA A 193 2.59 -19.84 6.86
C ALA A 193 3.73 -20.44 7.71
N CYS A 194 3.64 -20.25 9.02
CA CYS A 194 4.50 -20.81 10.07
C CYS A 194 3.61 -21.04 11.28
N TYR A 195 3.59 -22.25 11.81
CA TYR A 195 2.68 -22.65 12.89
C TYR A 195 2.78 -21.71 14.10
N LYS A 196 3.98 -21.50 14.60
CA LYS A 196 4.23 -20.59 15.73
C LYS A 196 3.72 -19.16 15.46
N PHE A 197 3.88 -18.67 14.23
CA PHE A 197 3.37 -17.36 13.84
C PHE A 197 1.83 -17.33 13.80
N LEU A 198 1.20 -18.33 13.20
CA LEU A 198 -0.26 -18.43 13.14
C LEU A 198 -0.89 -18.57 14.53
N TYR A 199 -0.23 -19.30 15.43
CA TYR A 199 -0.68 -19.43 16.81
C TYR A 199 -0.64 -18.08 17.55
N THR A 200 0.32 -17.20 17.27
CA THR A 200 0.32 -15.85 17.89
C THR A 200 -0.89 -15.01 17.47
N ILE A 201 -1.49 -15.27 16.31
CA ILE A 201 -2.72 -14.60 15.85
C ILE A 201 -3.92 -15.12 16.63
N GLU A 202 -4.03 -16.42 16.78
CA GLU A 202 -5.12 -17.05 17.54
C GLU A 202 -5.12 -16.63 19.02
N LEU A 203 -3.95 -16.53 19.64
CA LEU A 203 -3.80 -16.06 21.03
C LEU A 203 -4.31 -14.63 21.24
N GLN A 204 -4.46 -13.84 20.18
CA GLN A 204 -5.09 -12.50 20.20
C GLN A 204 -6.58 -12.54 19.83
N GLU A 205 -7.20 -13.74 19.82
CA GLU A 205 -8.59 -13.95 19.41
C GLU A 205 -8.91 -13.37 18.01
N ALA A 206 -7.91 -13.38 17.14
CA ALA A 206 -8.02 -12.97 15.74
C ALA A 206 -8.04 -14.19 14.82
N PHE A 207 -8.57 -14.00 13.61
CA PHE A 207 -8.64 -15.06 12.62
C PHE A 207 -7.57 -14.88 11.54
N PHE A 208 -7.11 -15.99 10.98
CA PHE A 208 -6.24 -15.96 9.81
C PHE A 208 -6.78 -16.83 8.68
N ILE A 209 -6.42 -16.48 7.44
CA ILE A 209 -6.64 -17.31 6.26
C ILE A 209 -5.34 -17.32 5.45
N THR A 210 -4.81 -18.52 5.18
CA THR A 210 -3.62 -18.71 4.35
C THR A 210 -3.73 -20.01 3.54
N ARG A 211 -2.80 -20.26 2.63
CA ARG A 211 -2.73 -21.55 1.92
C ARG A 211 -1.88 -22.53 2.70
N LEU A 212 -2.31 -23.79 2.73
CA LEU A 212 -1.52 -24.88 3.29
C LEU A 212 -0.23 -25.10 2.46
N LYS A 213 0.91 -25.27 3.12
CA LYS A 213 2.15 -25.68 2.48
C LYS A 213 2.14 -27.17 2.18
N SER A 214 2.64 -27.55 1.01
CA SER A 214 2.69 -28.97 0.57
C SER A 214 3.54 -29.89 1.47
N ASN A 215 4.53 -29.30 2.17
CA ASN A 215 5.42 -30.03 3.09
C ASN A 215 4.93 -30.05 4.55
N TRP A 216 3.73 -29.54 4.82
CA TRP A 216 3.15 -29.60 6.16
C TRP A 216 2.47 -30.94 6.39
N LYS A 217 2.80 -31.58 7.50
CA LYS A 217 2.15 -32.83 7.95
C LYS A 217 0.98 -32.47 8.85
N THR A 218 -0.19 -32.94 8.47
CA THR A 218 -1.45 -32.72 9.20
C THR A 218 -2.20 -34.04 9.29
N ARG A 219 -2.89 -34.25 10.41
CA ARG A 219 -3.80 -35.38 10.62
C ARG A 219 -5.23 -34.88 10.57
N VAL A 220 -6.06 -35.49 9.75
CA VAL A 220 -7.49 -35.17 9.66
C VAL A 220 -8.19 -35.81 10.87
N LEU A 221 -8.91 -35.00 11.63
CA LEU A 221 -9.74 -35.45 12.76
C LEU A 221 -11.17 -35.72 12.30
N THR A 222 -11.74 -34.80 11.51
CA THR A 222 -13.09 -34.94 10.96
C THR A 222 -13.07 -34.39 9.54
N SER A 223 -13.80 -35.04 8.64
CA SER A 223 -13.92 -34.63 7.25
C SER A 223 -15.39 -34.53 6.84
N HIS A 224 -15.76 -33.41 6.24
CA HIS A 224 -17.09 -33.19 5.68
C HIS A 224 -16.99 -32.96 4.19
N VAL A 225 -17.65 -33.81 3.40
CA VAL A 225 -17.80 -33.61 1.95
C VAL A 225 -18.90 -32.57 1.73
N LEU A 226 -18.61 -31.55 0.90
CA LEU A 226 -19.56 -30.51 0.57
C LEU A 226 -20.07 -30.73 -0.86
N GLU A 227 -21.33 -31.13 -0.98
CA GLU A 227 -21.99 -31.36 -2.27
C GLU A 227 -22.63 -30.06 -2.80
N GLY A 228 -22.63 -29.88 -4.12
CA GLY A 228 -23.28 -28.74 -4.75
C GLY A 228 -22.58 -27.40 -4.63
N THR A 229 -21.37 -27.37 -4.08
CA THR A 229 -20.54 -26.17 -3.91
C THR A 229 -19.18 -26.32 -4.58
N LYS A 230 -18.43 -25.22 -4.73
CA LYS A 230 -17.04 -25.25 -5.21
C LYS A 230 -16.04 -25.68 -4.12
N ALA A 231 -16.45 -25.63 -2.87
CA ALA A 231 -15.71 -26.21 -1.77
C ALA A 231 -16.00 -27.72 -1.75
N LEU A 232 -14.93 -28.53 -1.87
CA LEU A 232 -15.02 -30.00 -1.95
C LEU A 232 -15.05 -30.66 -0.57
N PHE A 233 -14.18 -30.19 0.32
CA PHE A 233 -14.03 -30.72 1.67
C PHE A 233 -13.88 -29.59 2.67
N ASP A 234 -14.41 -29.82 3.85
CA ASP A 234 -14.29 -28.98 5.04
C ASP A 234 -13.81 -29.86 6.18
N ASP A 235 -12.50 -29.85 6.40
CA ASP A 235 -11.85 -30.77 7.31
C ASP A 235 -11.43 -30.05 8.60
N ILE A 236 -11.59 -30.73 9.72
CA ILE A 236 -10.91 -30.37 10.97
C ILE A 236 -9.62 -31.18 11.03
N ILE A 237 -8.51 -30.50 11.18
CA ILE A 237 -7.18 -31.09 11.18
C ILE A 237 -6.40 -30.70 12.43
N GLU A 238 -5.38 -31.44 12.75
CA GLU A 238 -4.34 -31.06 13.70
C GLU A 238 -2.96 -31.10 13.04
N VAL A 239 -2.03 -30.34 13.59
CA VAL A 239 -0.63 -30.38 13.17
C VAL A 239 -0.02 -31.69 13.63
N ASP A 240 0.66 -32.41 12.73
CA ASP A 240 1.25 -33.72 13.03
C ASP A 240 2.78 -33.62 13.21
N GLY A 241 3.31 -34.56 14.01
CA GLY A 241 4.74 -34.75 14.25
C GLY A 241 5.35 -33.73 15.21
N LEU A 242 6.65 -33.44 15.03
CA LEU A 242 7.47 -32.60 15.92
C LEU A 242 6.97 -31.15 16.06
N LYS A 243 6.09 -30.70 15.15
CA LYS A 243 5.55 -29.33 15.13
C LYS A 243 4.20 -29.18 15.82
N HIS A 244 3.64 -30.26 16.36
CA HIS A 244 2.38 -30.21 17.11
C HIS A 244 2.44 -29.15 18.23
N GLY A 245 3.54 -29.07 18.98
CA GLY A 245 3.72 -28.10 20.05
C GLY A 245 3.82 -26.63 19.58
N GLU A 246 4.03 -26.37 18.28
CA GLU A 246 4.03 -25.00 17.73
C GLU A 246 2.61 -24.46 17.50
N TYR A 247 1.62 -25.34 17.30
CA TYR A 247 0.19 -25.04 17.18
C TYR A 247 -0.64 -26.18 17.76
N PRO A 248 -1.01 -26.12 19.04
CA PRO A 248 -1.62 -27.25 19.75
C PRO A 248 -3.11 -27.41 19.46
N ASN A 249 -3.79 -26.38 18.95
CA ASN A 249 -5.22 -26.40 18.74
C ASN A 249 -5.59 -26.97 17.35
N PRO A 250 -6.81 -27.49 17.18
CA PRO A 250 -7.32 -27.89 15.88
C PRO A 250 -7.35 -26.72 14.91
N LEU A 251 -7.20 -27.02 13.64
CA LEU A 251 -7.30 -26.08 12.53
C LEU A 251 -8.36 -26.55 11.55
N ARG A 252 -8.92 -25.64 10.78
CA ARG A 252 -9.86 -25.92 9.71
C ARG A 252 -9.15 -25.83 8.37
N LEU A 253 -9.36 -26.83 7.53
CA LEU A 253 -8.80 -26.94 6.19
C LEU A 253 -9.92 -27.01 5.16
N VAL A 254 -10.13 -25.95 4.41
CA VAL A 254 -11.11 -25.90 3.32
C VAL A 254 -10.42 -26.26 2.02
N THR A 255 -10.87 -27.33 1.36
CA THR A 255 -10.40 -27.73 0.03
C THR A 255 -11.36 -27.21 -1.01
N PHE A 256 -10.86 -26.42 -1.94
CA PHE A 256 -11.64 -25.69 -2.93
C PHE A 256 -11.17 -26.00 -4.35
N TYR A 257 -12.10 -26.26 -5.28
CA TYR A 257 -11.81 -26.42 -6.68
C TYR A 257 -11.87 -25.08 -7.43
N HIS A 258 -10.75 -24.67 -8.00
CA HIS A 258 -10.67 -23.43 -8.76
C HIS A 258 -10.86 -23.75 -10.24
N GLU A 259 -12.09 -23.54 -10.77
CA GLU A 259 -12.52 -23.93 -12.11
C GLU A 259 -11.63 -23.35 -13.21
N GLU A 260 -11.31 -22.04 -13.15
CA GLU A 260 -10.52 -21.35 -14.19
C GLU A 260 -9.13 -21.99 -14.39
N SER A 261 -8.56 -22.53 -13.34
CA SER A 261 -7.21 -23.11 -13.40
C SER A 261 -7.18 -24.64 -13.34
N GLY A 262 -8.30 -25.29 -13.06
CA GLY A 262 -8.40 -26.73 -12.84
C GLY A 262 -7.65 -27.22 -11.59
N LYS A 263 -7.25 -26.33 -10.66
CA LYS A 263 -6.44 -26.67 -9.50
C LYS A 263 -7.24 -26.77 -8.21
N ILE A 264 -6.81 -27.68 -7.36
CA ILE A 264 -7.31 -27.80 -6.00
C ILE A 264 -6.48 -26.88 -5.10
N LEU A 265 -7.16 -25.96 -4.41
CA LEU A 265 -6.58 -25.03 -3.44
C LEU A 265 -6.98 -25.47 -2.04
N LYS A 266 -6.04 -25.44 -1.10
CA LYS A 266 -6.26 -25.79 0.30
C LYS A 266 -6.02 -24.57 1.17
N PHE A 267 -7.10 -24.08 1.83
CA PHE A 267 -7.07 -22.91 2.69
C PHE A 267 -7.09 -23.34 4.16
N LEU A 268 -6.13 -22.84 4.91
CA LEU A 268 -5.98 -23.09 6.34
C LEU A 268 -6.46 -21.87 7.13
N THR A 269 -7.28 -22.12 8.16
CA THR A 269 -7.83 -21.08 9.03
C THR A 269 -8.10 -21.60 10.44
N ASN A 270 -8.22 -20.71 11.41
CA ASN A 270 -8.76 -20.95 12.75
C ASN A 270 -10.20 -20.45 12.91
N ASN A 271 -10.88 -20.08 11.82
CA ASN A 271 -12.29 -19.70 11.85
C ASN A 271 -13.17 -20.89 11.49
N PHE A 272 -13.94 -21.38 12.46
CA PHE A 272 -14.84 -22.53 12.30
C PHE A 272 -16.29 -22.15 11.99
N GLU A 273 -16.65 -20.86 12.13
CA GLU A 273 -18.04 -20.40 12.00
C GLU A 273 -18.39 -19.97 10.57
N MET A 274 -17.39 -19.45 9.85
CA MET A 274 -17.61 -18.87 8.53
C MET A 274 -17.88 -19.94 7.46
N PRO A 275 -18.82 -19.75 6.50
CA PRO A 275 -19.01 -20.70 5.40
C PRO A 275 -17.72 -20.98 4.63
N ALA A 276 -17.51 -22.24 4.21
CA ALA A 276 -16.30 -22.67 3.48
C ALA A 276 -16.07 -21.86 2.20
N GLU A 277 -17.10 -21.55 1.45
CA GLU A 277 -17.00 -20.71 0.24
C GLU A 277 -16.55 -19.28 0.55
N THR A 278 -17.01 -18.72 1.68
CA THR A 278 -16.61 -17.39 2.13
C THR A 278 -15.11 -17.34 2.46
N ILE A 279 -14.54 -18.40 3.04
CA ILE A 279 -13.08 -18.52 3.28
C ILE A 279 -12.32 -18.39 1.95
N ALA A 280 -12.76 -19.10 0.91
CA ALA A 280 -12.15 -19.04 -0.41
C ALA A 280 -12.30 -17.64 -1.05
N GLU A 281 -13.48 -17.02 -0.93
CA GLU A 281 -13.71 -15.65 -1.42
C GLU A 281 -12.82 -14.64 -0.73
N ILE A 282 -12.68 -14.71 0.60
CA ILE A 282 -11.81 -13.80 1.35
C ILE A 282 -10.35 -14.00 0.92
N TYR A 283 -9.92 -15.23 0.67
CA TYR A 283 -8.55 -15.44 0.20
C TYR A 283 -8.29 -14.78 -1.16
N LYS A 284 -9.26 -14.69 -2.07
CA LYS A 284 -9.14 -13.94 -3.33
C LYS A 284 -8.83 -12.46 -3.10
N TYR A 285 -9.30 -11.89 -1.98
CA TYR A 285 -8.98 -10.51 -1.61
C TYR A 285 -7.47 -10.27 -1.41
N ARG A 286 -6.69 -11.30 -1.10
CA ARG A 286 -5.23 -11.19 -1.00
C ARG A 286 -4.62 -10.50 -2.23
N TRP A 287 -5.20 -10.72 -3.42
CA TRP A 287 -4.72 -10.08 -4.65
C TRP A 287 -4.76 -8.54 -4.62
N GLN A 288 -5.60 -7.96 -3.79
CA GLN A 288 -5.72 -6.49 -3.69
C GLN A 288 -4.40 -5.82 -3.27
N ILE A 289 -3.58 -6.49 -2.45
CA ILE A 289 -2.30 -5.92 -2.03
C ILE A 289 -1.27 -5.92 -3.17
N GLU A 290 -1.32 -6.90 -4.06
CA GLU A 290 -0.46 -6.94 -5.25
C GLU A 290 -0.84 -5.83 -6.23
N LEU A 291 -2.14 -5.60 -6.42
CA LEU A 291 -2.65 -4.46 -7.20
C LEU A 291 -2.23 -3.12 -6.58
N PHE A 292 -2.29 -2.99 -5.26
CA PHE A 292 -1.77 -1.81 -4.56
C PHE A 292 -0.27 -1.63 -4.82
N PHE A 293 0.56 -2.67 -4.67
CA PHE A 293 1.99 -2.59 -4.94
C PHE A 293 2.30 -2.24 -6.39
N LYS A 294 1.59 -2.86 -7.34
CA LYS A 294 1.69 -2.54 -8.77
C LYS A 294 1.37 -1.06 -8.99
N TRP A 295 0.28 -0.57 -8.40
CA TRP A 295 -0.19 0.79 -8.56
C TRP A 295 0.84 1.83 -8.06
N ILE A 296 1.33 1.70 -6.82
CA ILE A 296 2.31 2.67 -6.26
C ILE A 296 3.66 2.62 -6.99
N LYS A 297 4.09 1.44 -7.44
CA LYS A 297 5.32 1.30 -8.23
C LYS A 297 5.19 1.97 -9.60
N GLN A 298 4.09 1.76 -10.29
CA GLN A 298 3.88 2.27 -11.65
C GLN A 298 3.54 3.75 -11.69
N HIS A 299 2.62 4.20 -10.84
CA HIS A 299 2.08 5.56 -10.93
C HIS A 299 2.81 6.56 -10.02
N LEU A 300 3.21 6.16 -8.82
CA LEU A 300 3.96 7.02 -7.91
C LEU A 300 5.48 6.85 -8.01
N LYS A 301 5.96 6.01 -8.95
CA LYS A 301 7.38 5.85 -9.32
C LYS A 301 8.32 5.57 -8.14
N ILE A 302 7.89 4.78 -7.17
CA ILE A 302 8.73 4.43 -6.01
C ILE A 302 9.86 3.44 -6.35
N VAL A 303 10.00 3.04 -7.60
CA VAL A 303 11.10 2.20 -8.10
C VAL A 303 12.36 2.98 -8.47
N SER A 304 12.24 4.32 -8.63
CA SER A 304 13.34 5.22 -8.96
C SER A 304 13.50 6.28 -7.89
N PHE A 305 14.66 6.31 -7.24
CA PHE A 305 14.90 7.21 -6.13
C PHE A 305 15.74 8.43 -6.54
N LEU A 306 15.30 9.60 -6.06
CA LEU A 306 15.95 10.89 -6.28
C LEU A 306 17.16 11.11 -5.39
N SER A 307 17.24 10.39 -4.28
CA SER A 307 18.33 10.44 -3.31
C SER A 307 18.88 9.04 -3.10
N THR A 308 20.19 8.94 -2.95
CA THR A 308 20.87 7.68 -2.59
C THR A 308 20.93 7.44 -1.09
N SER A 309 20.60 8.44 -0.27
CA SER A 309 20.55 8.29 1.19
C SER A 309 19.35 7.48 1.65
N LYS A 310 19.52 6.68 2.71
CA LYS A 310 18.44 5.92 3.34
C LYS A 310 17.27 6.83 3.75
N ASN A 311 17.60 7.99 4.29
CA ASN A 311 16.61 8.97 4.72
C ASN A 311 15.81 9.53 3.54
N GLY A 312 16.47 9.95 2.45
CA GLY A 312 15.79 10.48 1.26
C GLY A 312 14.91 9.45 0.57
N VAL A 313 15.31 8.18 0.55
CA VAL A 313 14.48 7.07 0.06
C VAL A 313 13.20 6.93 0.90
N LYS A 314 13.33 6.97 2.23
CA LYS A 314 12.16 6.92 3.13
C LYS A 314 11.23 8.12 2.94
N ILE A 315 11.77 9.34 2.82
CA ILE A 315 10.97 10.55 2.54
C ILE A 315 10.15 10.35 1.25
N GLN A 316 10.79 9.90 0.18
CA GLN A 316 10.10 9.69 -1.09
C GLN A 316 8.95 8.67 -0.95
N ILE A 317 9.17 7.56 -0.27
CA ILE A 317 8.14 6.54 -0.03
C ILE A 317 6.99 7.11 0.79
N TRP A 318 7.25 7.78 1.91
CA TRP A 318 6.21 8.35 2.74
C TRP A 318 5.41 9.43 2.03
N CYS A 319 6.07 10.30 1.25
CA CYS A 319 5.37 11.30 0.43
C CYS A 319 4.51 10.64 -0.66
N SER A 320 4.93 9.52 -1.24
CA SER A 320 4.11 8.76 -2.19
C SER A 320 2.87 8.17 -1.52
N LEU A 321 3.01 7.61 -0.32
CA LEU A 321 1.89 7.06 0.44
C LEU A 321 0.91 8.16 0.89
N ILE A 322 1.41 9.35 1.30
CA ILE A 322 0.57 10.52 1.57
C ILE A 322 -0.21 10.91 0.31
N THR A 323 0.46 10.95 -0.86
CA THR A 323 -0.21 11.25 -2.14
C THR A 323 -1.30 10.22 -2.45
N TYR A 324 -1.03 8.93 -2.22
CA TYR A 324 -2.02 7.85 -2.38
C TYR A 324 -3.23 8.04 -1.48
N LEU A 325 -3.04 8.40 -0.19
CA LEU A 325 -4.15 8.68 0.72
C LEU A 325 -4.99 9.87 0.26
N LEU A 326 -4.36 10.94 -0.21
CA LEU A 326 -5.07 12.12 -0.71
C LEU A 326 -5.90 11.79 -1.96
N LEU A 327 -5.39 10.97 -2.87
CA LEU A 327 -6.15 10.49 -4.03
C LEU A 327 -7.37 9.66 -3.60
N ASN A 328 -7.21 8.79 -2.60
CA ASN A 328 -8.34 8.03 -2.05
C ASN A 328 -9.35 8.91 -1.30
N SER A 329 -8.89 9.95 -0.58
CA SER A 329 -9.76 10.95 0.03
C SER A 329 -10.59 11.71 -1.01
N ILE A 330 -10.00 12.08 -2.14
CA ILE A 330 -10.73 12.69 -3.24
C ILE A 330 -11.75 11.70 -3.83
N LYS A 331 -11.32 10.46 -4.07
CA LYS A 331 -12.20 9.39 -4.58
C LYS A 331 -13.43 9.17 -3.72
N SER A 332 -13.26 9.16 -2.39
CA SER A 332 -14.38 8.90 -1.44
C SER A 332 -15.48 9.98 -1.45
N ARG A 333 -15.20 11.17 -1.98
CA ARG A 333 -16.15 12.29 -2.12
C ARG A 333 -16.90 12.30 -3.44
N LEU A 334 -16.52 11.45 -4.38
CA LEU A 334 -17.18 11.39 -5.68
C LEU A 334 -18.46 10.56 -5.60
N VAL A 335 -19.55 11.11 -6.10
CA VAL A 335 -20.86 10.40 -6.19
C VAL A 335 -20.79 9.25 -7.20
N LYS A 336 -20.05 9.44 -8.31
CA LYS A 336 -19.79 8.38 -9.30
C LYS A 336 -18.47 7.71 -9.00
N THR A 337 -18.45 6.39 -9.02
CA THR A 337 -17.23 5.58 -8.82
C THR A 337 -16.32 5.68 -10.05
N LEU A 338 -15.38 6.62 -10.03
CA LEU A 338 -14.25 6.59 -10.95
C LEU A 338 -13.17 5.64 -10.41
N ASP A 339 -12.45 4.99 -11.32
CA ASP A 339 -11.26 4.25 -10.90
C ASP A 339 -10.16 5.21 -10.41
N LEU A 340 -9.34 4.74 -9.47
CA LEU A 340 -8.26 5.55 -8.89
C LEU A 340 -7.24 6.00 -9.95
N PHE A 341 -7.04 5.19 -10.98
CA PHE A 341 -6.16 5.53 -12.09
C PHE A 341 -6.72 6.67 -12.95
N ASP A 342 -8.02 6.69 -13.21
CA ASP A 342 -8.65 7.79 -13.96
C ASP A 342 -8.59 9.10 -13.19
N ILE A 343 -8.81 9.05 -11.87
CA ILE A 343 -8.63 10.22 -10.99
C ILE A 343 -7.19 10.72 -11.09
N TYR A 344 -6.22 9.82 -10.87
CA TYR A 344 -4.79 10.15 -10.97
C TYR A 344 -4.45 10.79 -12.32
N ARG A 345 -4.88 10.19 -13.43
CA ARG A 345 -4.61 10.68 -14.78
C ARG A 345 -5.19 12.08 -15.01
N ARG A 346 -6.45 12.32 -14.66
CA ARG A 346 -7.10 13.63 -14.81
C ARG A 346 -6.40 14.71 -13.99
N LEU A 347 -6.12 14.43 -12.71
CA LEU A 347 -5.43 15.36 -11.82
C LEU A 347 -4.01 15.67 -12.33
N THR A 348 -3.29 14.67 -12.81
CA THR A 348 -1.92 14.83 -13.35
C THR A 348 -1.87 15.75 -14.57
N LEU A 349 -2.84 15.61 -15.49
CA LEU A 349 -2.93 16.44 -16.69
C LEU A 349 -3.31 17.90 -16.38
N ALA A 350 -4.09 18.11 -15.33
CA ALA A 350 -4.62 19.41 -14.96
C ALA A 350 -3.96 20.05 -13.72
N LEU A 351 -2.79 19.54 -13.27
CA LEU A 351 -2.19 19.85 -11.96
C LEU A 351 -1.96 21.35 -11.73
N ASP A 352 -1.65 22.09 -12.78
CA ASP A 352 -1.42 23.55 -12.82
C ASP A 352 -2.67 24.36 -13.20
N LYS A 353 -3.75 23.69 -13.59
CA LYS A 353 -4.99 24.37 -13.98
C LYS A 353 -5.78 24.84 -12.75
N LYS A 354 -6.47 25.99 -12.92
CA LYS A 354 -7.34 26.60 -11.93
C LYS A 354 -8.80 26.18 -12.19
N ILE A 355 -9.06 24.90 -12.00
CA ILE A 355 -10.37 24.26 -12.15
C ILE A 355 -10.71 23.60 -10.82
N ASP A 356 -11.99 23.50 -10.46
CA ASP A 356 -12.40 22.74 -9.29
C ASP A 356 -12.16 21.24 -9.50
N ILE A 357 -11.66 20.54 -8.46
CA ILE A 357 -11.35 19.11 -8.55
C ILE A 357 -12.59 18.29 -8.83
N LEU A 358 -13.73 18.60 -8.20
CA LEU A 358 -14.95 17.84 -8.40
C LEU A 358 -15.51 18.10 -9.80
N GLU A 359 -15.47 19.34 -10.28
CA GLU A 359 -15.84 19.68 -11.65
C GLU A 359 -14.99 18.91 -12.67
N LEU A 360 -13.66 18.93 -12.54
CA LEU A 360 -12.75 18.18 -13.40
C LEU A 360 -13.05 16.67 -13.42
N LEU A 361 -13.41 16.09 -12.27
CA LEU A 361 -13.63 14.65 -12.17
C LEU A 361 -15.05 14.22 -12.58
N THR A 362 -16.03 15.13 -12.51
CA THR A 362 -17.43 14.84 -12.92
C THR A 362 -17.69 15.10 -14.40
N HIS A 363 -16.87 15.93 -15.07
CA HIS A 363 -16.98 16.15 -16.51
C HIS A 363 -16.90 14.83 -17.28
N LYS A 364 -17.93 14.55 -18.09
CA LYS A 364 -17.85 13.50 -19.10
C LYS A 364 -16.81 13.89 -20.12
N ILE A 365 -15.69 13.17 -20.16
CA ILE A 365 -14.82 13.24 -21.34
C ILE A 365 -15.56 12.44 -22.41
N GLU A 366 -16.13 13.11 -23.39
CA GLU A 366 -16.59 12.44 -24.60
C GLU A 366 -15.35 11.81 -25.24
N ALA A 367 -15.28 10.50 -25.17
CA ALA A 367 -14.18 9.74 -25.75
C ALA A 367 -14.39 9.75 -27.27
N THR A 368 -13.78 10.70 -27.96
CA THR A 368 -13.66 10.74 -29.41
C THR A 368 -12.73 9.65 -29.98
N ILE A 369 -12.04 8.91 -29.14
CA ILE A 369 -11.19 7.78 -29.52
C ILE A 369 -11.53 6.59 -28.60
N PRO A 370 -11.90 5.44 -29.13
CA PRO A 370 -12.07 4.24 -28.32
C PRO A 370 -10.70 3.88 -27.71
N ILE A 371 -10.54 4.12 -26.42
CA ILE A 371 -9.38 3.63 -25.68
C ILE A 371 -9.56 2.12 -25.57
N GLN A 372 -8.81 1.35 -26.34
CA GLN A 372 -8.66 -0.07 -26.09
C GLN A 372 -8.19 -0.22 -24.64
N LYS A 373 -9.05 -0.78 -23.79
CA LYS A 373 -8.63 -1.23 -22.46
C LYS A 373 -7.47 -2.19 -22.68
N PRO A 374 -6.36 -2.08 -21.94
CA PRO A 374 -5.37 -3.15 -21.93
C PRO A 374 -6.15 -4.43 -21.65
N SER A 375 -6.13 -5.36 -22.58
CA SER A 375 -6.82 -6.64 -22.45
C SER A 375 -6.41 -7.29 -21.14
N ASP A 376 -7.35 -7.84 -20.42
CA ASP A 376 -7.18 -8.58 -19.15
C ASP A 376 -6.30 -9.86 -19.30
N ILE A 377 -5.69 -10.06 -20.47
CA ILE A 377 -4.85 -11.20 -20.83
C ILE A 377 -3.64 -11.37 -19.89
N GLY A 378 -3.17 -10.32 -19.21
CA GLY A 378 -2.08 -10.42 -18.23
C GLY A 378 -2.51 -10.86 -16.82
N GLN A 379 -3.80 -10.99 -16.53
CA GLN A 379 -4.27 -11.42 -15.20
C GLN A 379 -4.25 -12.94 -15.01
N MET A 380 -4.27 -13.72 -16.08
CA MET A 380 -4.36 -15.18 -16.01
C MET A 380 -3.04 -15.89 -15.67
N GLU A 381 -1.88 -15.37 -16.09
CA GLU A 381 -0.60 -16.07 -15.90
C GLU A 381 0.04 -15.92 -14.53
N LEU A 382 -0.35 -14.91 -13.73
CA LEU A 382 0.27 -14.64 -12.43
C LEU A 382 -0.32 -15.43 -11.24
N PHE A 383 -1.35 -16.24 -11.47
CA PHE A 383 -1.90 -17.14 -10.43
C PHE A 383 -1.03 -18.36 -10.15
N TYR A 384 0.07 -18.55 -10.90
CA TYR A 384 0.82 -19.82 -10.97
C TYR A 384 2.26 -19.77 -10.45
N ALA A 385 2.75 -18.66 -9.95
CA ALA A 385 4.07 -18.59 -9.32
C ALA A 385 4.04 -18.85 -7.80
#